data_b87e69f45ea6a0ad09175f6525b3f907
#
_entry.id   b87e69f45ea6a0ad09175f6525b3f907
#
_cell.length_a   1.000
_cell.length_b   1.000
_cell.length_c   1.000
_cell.angle_alpha   90.00
_cell.angle_beta   90.00
_cell.angle_gamma   90.00
#
_symmetry.space_group_name_H-M   'P 1'
#
loop_
_entity.id
_entity.type
_entity.pdbx_description
1 polymer ?
#
loop_
_entity_poly.entity_id
_entity_poly.type
_entity_poly.pdbx_seq_one_letter_code
_entity_poly.pdbx_strand_id
1 'polypeptide(L)'
;NSEYYSEKVGTLNVVNSNPTFSNFTYEDTNATTIKLTGGNQAIVKGYSNVKAIVSVANKAIAKNYASISKYRLVIGSKQLDINYSSDASVSGTINKVESNIFNMYAIDSRGNSTVKQISPNRYLDYSDIIIKQASVQRTGGVGSEVTLAFSGTYWGYGFGAMNNAITSCYYEYKTTTSDSWIKGGDLSVSLDGNNISFKGTIKGDIGANGFDIQKSFNIRVIVKDRLSQSIYTMTLGSGTPAIAITKKGISVNGMYKESLGGALQIWNGDVYIDGKKINFS
;
A
#
# COMPACT_ATOMS: atom_id res chain seq x y z
N ASN A 1 42.37 69.32 31.03
CA ASN A 1 41.42 68.35 31.58
C ASN A 1 41.47 67.10 30.71
N SER A 2 42.17 66.08 31.17
CA SER A 2 42.14 64.75 30.54
C SER A 2 41.09 63.90 31.27
N GLU A 3 40.00 63.59 30.57
CA GLU A 3 38.99 62.60 31.08
C GLU A 3 39.58 61.20 30.92
N TYR A 4 39.69 60.51 32.06
CA TYR A 4 40.06 59.08 32.09
C TYR A 4 38.78 58.26 31.95
N TYR A 5 38.63 57.58 30.81
CA TYR A 5 37.63 56.55 30.66
C TYR A 5 38.21 55.21 31.18
N SER A 6 37.57 54.62 32.15
CA SER A 6 37.88 53.26 32.58
C SER A 6 36.91 52.28 31.85
N GLU A 7 37.41 51.51 30.93
CA GLU A 7 36.67 50.38 30.39
C GLU A 7 36.60 49.25 31.43
N LYS A 8 35.39 48.89 31.86
CA LYS A 8 35.14 47.66 32.57
C LYS A 8 34.81 46.57 31.57
N VAL A 9 35.77 45.70 31.30
CA VAL A 9 35.53 44.46 30.54
C VAL A 9 34.88 43.44 31.49
N GLY A 10 33.59 43.18 31.29
CA GLY A 10 32.87 42.11 31.97
C GLY A 10 32.87 40.83 31.14
N THR A 11 33.14 39.71 31.76
CA THR A 11 32.98 38.41 31.11
C THR A 11 31.49 38.02 31.12
N LEU A 12 30.87 37.93 29.95
CA LEU A 12 29.51 37.37 29.81
C LEU A 12 29.58 35.84 29.90
N ASN A 13 29.14 35.31 31.02
CA ASN A 13 28.96 33.88 31.14
C ASN A 13 27.71 33.44 30.36
N VAL A 14 27.86 32.54 29.40
CA VAL A 14 26.75 31.92 28.69
C VAL A 14 26.05 30.95 29.66
N VAL A 15 24.91 31.32 30.19
CA VAL A 15 24.08 30.50 31.05
C VAL A 15 23.18 29.62 30.17
N ASN A 16 23.19 28.29 30.41
CA ASN A 16 22.23 27.41 29.77
C ASN A 16 20.79 27.79 30.12
N SER A 17 20.09 28.35 29.16
CA SER A 17 18.69 28.81 29.29
C SER A 17 17.66 27.79 28.82
N ASN A 18 18.09 26.62 28.33
CA ASN A 18 17.18 25.55 27.87
C ASN A 18 16.31 25.08 29.04
N PRO A 19 15.02 24.82 28.80
CA PRO A 19 14.14 24.25 29.83
C PRO A 19 14.64 22.87 30.26
N THR A 20 14.31 22.47 31.49
CA THR A 20 14.51 21.08 31.93
C THR A 20 13.30 20.29 31.50
N PHE A 21 13.53 19.09 30.95
CA PHE A 21 12.49 18.17 30.54
C PHE A 21 12.97 16.73 30.81
N SER A 22 12.21 15.98 31.61
CA SER A 22 12.67 14.67 32.10
C SER A 22 12.34 13.53 31.16
N ASN A 23 11.06 13.36 30.78
CA ASN A 23 10.59 12.22 30.00
C ASN A 23 9.18 12.43 29.44
N PHE A 24 8.77 11.53 28.55
CA PHE A 24 7.39 11.33 28.09
C PHE A 24 7.15 9.84 27.85
N THR A 25 5.90 9.44 27.74
CA THR A 25 5.51 8.06 27.41
C THR A 25 4.77 8.04 26.08
N TYR A 26 4.60 6.85 25.54
CA TYR A 26 3.84 6.65 24.30
C TYR A 26 2.91 5.44 24.41
N GLU A 27 1.91 5.42 23.56
CA GLU A 27 1.05 4.27 23.30
C GLU A 27 0.60 4.27 21.84
N ASP A 28 0.44 3.08 21.26
CA ASP A 28 -0.29 2.91 20.01
C ASP A 28 -1.78 3.02 20.31
N THR A 29 -2.53 3.76 19.49
CA THR A 29 -3.98 3.93 19.62
C THR A 29 -4.77 3.29 18.47
N ASN A 30 -4.09 2.62 17.53
CA ASN A 30 -4.77 1.90 16.46
C ASN A 30 -5.23 0.52 16.94
N ALA A 31 -6.55 0.33 17.05
CA ALA A 31 -7.14 -0.92 17.56
C ALA A 31 -6.70 -2.16 16.76
N THR A 32 -6.49 -2.04 15.46
CA THR A 32 -6.06 -3.16 14.61
C THR A 32 -4.63 -3.58 14.94
N THR A 33 -3.70 -2.64 15.02
CA THR A 33 -2.29 -2.95 15.34
C THR A 33 -2.15 -3.46 16.78
N ILE A 34 -2.89 -2.87 17.74
CA ILE A 34 -2.94 -3.35 19.13
C ILE A 34 -3.41 -4.81 19.20
N LYS A 35 -4.48 -5.16 18.47
CA LYS A 35 -4.98 -6.55 18.41
C LYS A 35 -3.95 -7.51 17.83
N LEU A 36 -3.24 -7.11 16.77
CA LEU A 36 -2.24 -7.95 16.13
C LEU A 36 -0.99 -8.14 16.99
N THR A 37 -0.56 -7.10 17.67
CA THR A 37 0.67 -7.09 18.49
C THR A 37 0.46 -7.64 19.90
N GLY A 38 -0.77 -7.60 20.41
CA GLY A 38 -1.13 -7.99 21.77
C GLY A 38 -0.93 -6.89 22.81
N GLY A 39 -0.70 -5.63 22.40
CA GLY A 39 -0.52 -4.50 23.29
C GLY A 39 -0.19 -3.21 22.58
N ASN A 40 -0.23 -2.10 23.33
CA ASN A 40 -0.05 -0.75 22.79
C ASN A 40 1.41 -0.23 22.84
N GLN A 41 2.37 -1.08 23.19
CA GLN A 41 3.79 -0.71 23.27
C GLN A 41 4.62 -1.21 22.08
N ALA A 42 4.01 -1.97 21.16
CA ALA A 42 4.61 -2.38 19.91
C ALA A 42 4.06 -1.53 18.76
N ILE A 43 4.93 -1.07 17.90
CA ILE A 43 4.60 -0.19 16.77
C ILE A 43 4.76 -0.94 15.46
N VAL A 44 3.73 -0.88 14.63
CA VAL A 44 3.73 -1.42 13.28
C VAL A 44 3.92 -0.26 12.30
N LYS A 45 5.02 -0.27 11.56
CA LYS A 45 5.37 0.74 10.56
C LYS A 45 4.20 1.01 9.60
N GLY A 46 3.90 2.29 9.36
CA GLY A 46 2.86 2.74 8.44
C GLY A 46 1.43 2.55 8.93
N TYR A 47 1.20 1.86 10.06
CA TYR A 47 -0.14 1.51 10.55
C TYR A 47 -0.43 1.98 11.97
N SER A 48 0.54 1.93 12.88
CA SER A 48 0.36 2.39 14.25
C SER A 48 0.16 3.90 14.34
N ASN A 49 -0.68 4.33 15.29
CA ASN A 49 -0.94 5.72 15.63
C ASN A 49 -0.35 5.99 17.01
N VAL A 50 0.76 6.71 17.05
CA VAL A 50 1.50 6.97 18.30
C VAL A 50 0.94 8.18 19.00
N LYS A 51 0.33 7.97 20.17
CA LYS A 51 -0.04 9.01 21.12
C LYS A 51 1.10 9.18 22.13
N ALA A 52 1.76 10.32 22.14
CA ALA A 52 2.76 10.69 23.12
C ALA A 52 2.12 11.46 24.26
N ILE A 53 2.55 11.20 25.50
CA ILE A 53 1.95 11.73 26.71
C ILE A 53 3.04 12.32 27.61
N VAL A 54 2.90 13.58 27.97
CA VAL A 54 3.70 14.23 29.03
C VAL A 54 2.82 14.30 30.27
N SER A 55 3.11 13.48 31.25
CA SER A 55 2.39 13.46 32.52
C SER A 55 2.70 14.73 33.37
N VAL A 56 1.87 15.01 34.36
CA VAL A 56 2.06 16.15 35.29
C VAL A 56 3.45 16.05 35.94
N ALA A 57 3.90 14.87 36.34
CA ALA A 57 5.20 14.64 36.99
C ALA A 57 6.41 14.88 36.06
N ASN A 58 6.22 14.79 34.75
CA ASN A 58 7.29 14.93 33.74
C ASN A 58 7.25 16.26 32.98
N LYS A 59 6.48 17.25 33.47
CA LYS A 59 6.40 18.55 32.82
C LYS A 59 7.75 19.22 32.72
N ALA A 60 7.96 19.90 31.61
CA ALA A 60 9.11 20.76 31.48
C ALA A 60 9.03 21.99 32.41
N ILE A 61 10.18 22.43 32.89
CA ILE A 61 10.34 23.63 33.71
C ILE A 61 11.23 24.58 32.93
N ALA A 62 10.71 25.76 32.66
CA ALA A 62 11.47 26.84 32.04
C ALA A 62 12.48 27.45 33.04
N LYS A 63 13.55 28.06 32.53
CA LYS A 63 14.59 28.73 33.30
C LYS A 63 14.59 30.22 33.05
N ASN A 64 15.22 30.95 33.95
CA ASN A 64 15.54 32.38 33.77
C ASN A 64 14.29 33.22 33.42
N TYR A 65 13.21 33.04 34.16
CA TYR A 65 11.93 33.78 33.99
C TYR A 65 11.21 33.55 32.64
N ALA A 66 11.56 32.53 31.89
CA ALA A 66 10.74 32.09 30.74
C ALA A 66 9.54 31.27 31.22
N SER A 67 8.58 31.02 30.34
CA SER A 67 7.50 30.07 30.52
C SER A 67 7.62 28.97 29.44
N ILE A 68 7.04 27.80 29.68
CA ILE A 68 6.94 26.79 28.62
C ILE A 68 5.87 27.21 27.63
N SER A 69 6.20 27.28 26.37
CA SER A 69 5.28 27.65 25.29
C SER A 69 4.49 26.44 24.80
N LYS A 70 5.19 25.34 24.44
CA LYS A 70 4.60 24.16 23.88
C LYS A 70 5.54 22.97 23.95
N TYR A 71 4.98 21.80 23.67
CA TYR A 71 5.76 20.63 23.27
C TYR A 71 5.66 20.43 21.76
N ARG A 72 6.69 19.82 21.16
CA ARG A 72 6.67 19.38 19.75
C ARG A 72 7.08 17.91 19.69
N LEU A 73 6.15 17.08 19.25
CA LEU A 73 6.41 15.68 18.93
C LEU A 73 6.89 15.57 17.49
N VAL A 74 8.00 14.85 17.27
CA VAL A 74 8.55 14.58 15.94
C VAL A 74 8.80 13.07 15.82
N ILE A 75 8.22 12.44 14.79
CA ILE A 75 8.39 11.03 14.47
C ILE A 75 8.64 10.91 12.96
N GLY A 76 9.88 10.58 12.57
CA GLY A 76 10.30 10.62 11.18
C GLY A 76 10.13 12.02 10.58
N SER A 77 9.40 12.12 9.47
CA SER A 77 9.09 13.39 8.81
C SER A 77 7.86 14.12 9.37
N LYS A 78 7.13 13.50 10.29
CA LYS A 78 5.88 14.04 10.83
C LYS A 78 6.15 14.80 12.13
N GLN A 79 5.48 15.93 12.30
CA GLN A 79 5.55 16.73 13.54
C GLN A 79 4.18 17.20 13.99
N LEU A 80 4.04 17.38 15.30
CA LEU A 80 2.82 17.87 15.94
C LEU A 80 3.18 18.77 17.12
N ASP A 81 2.64 19.99 17.16
CA ASP A 81 2.73 20.86 18.32
C ASP A 81 1.59 20.54 19.31
N ILE A 82 1.94 20.44 20.58
CA ILE A 82 1.04 20.13 21.70
C ILE A 82 1.08 21.29 22.66
N ASN A 83 -0.08 21.87 22.96
CA ASN A 83 -0.17 22.99 23.90
C ASN A 83 0.30 22.56 25.28
N TYR A 84 1.05 23.45 25.96
CA TYR A 84 1.44 23.25 27.33
C TYR A 84 0.23 23.46 28.27
N SER A 85 0.18 22.71 29.36
CA SER A 85 -0.74 22.95 30.48
C SER A 85 0.02 22.87 31.80
N SER A 86 -0.21 23.76 32.70
CA SER A 86 0.39 23.75 34.06
C SER A 86 -0.18 22.64 34.94
N ASP A 87 -1.43 22.27 34.76
CA ASP A 87 -2.20 21.50 35.75
C ASP A 87 -2.59 20.11 35.30
N ALA A 88 -2.62 19.86 33.97
CA ALA A 88 -3.06 18.60 33.40
C ALA A 88 -1.96 17.92 32.58
N SER A 89 -1.98 16.62 32.48
CA SER A 89 -1.18 15.89 31.48
C SER A 89 -1.57 16.35 30.07
N VAL A 90 -0.61 16.42 29.16
CA VAL A 90 -0.85 16.79 27.76
C VAL A 90 -0.46 15.64 26.84
N SER A 91 -1.15 15.53 25.71
CA SER A 91 -0.87 14.47 24.75
C SER A 91 -1.16 14.93 23.33
N GLY A 92 -0.52 14.25 22.37
CA GLY A 92 -0.78 14.43 20.96
C GLY A 92 -0.53 13.14 20.20
N THR A 93 -1.23 12.94 19.09
CA THR A 93 -1.17 11.68 18.31
C THR A 93 -0.68 11.96 16.90
N ILE A 94 0.36 11.23 16.48
CA ILE A 94 0.80 11.17 15.09
C ILE A 94 0.35 9.82 14.51
N ASN A 95 -0.44 9.88 13.43
CA ASN A 95 -1.00 8.70 12.79
C ASN A 95 -0.02 8.10 11.78
N LYS A 96 -0.09 6.75 11.63
CA LYS A 96 0.66 5.99 10.62
C LYS A 96 2.15 6.32 10.64
N VAL A 97 2.79 6.06 11.77
CA VAL A 97 4.21 6.36 11.96
C VAL A 97 5.12 5.41 11.19
N GLU A 98 6.21 5.94 10.66
CA GLU A 98 7.18 5.19 9.84
C GLU A 98 8.59 5.16 10.44
N SER A 99 8.75 5.66 11.67
CA SER A 99 10.03 5.70 12.38
C SER A 99 9.90 5.09 13.77
N ASN A 100 10.98 4.49 14.22
CA ASN A 100 11.12 3.96 15.58
C ASN A 100 11.78 4.96 16.55
N ILE A 101 11.96 6.21 16.14
CA ILE A 101 12.54 7.27 16.96
C ILE A 101 11.47 8.32 17.20
N PHE A 102 11.14 8.57 18.47
CA PHE A 102 10.18 9.54 18.92
C PHE A 102 10.89 10.64 19.69
N ASN A 103 10.87 11.84 19.17
CA ASN A 103 11.48 13.01 19.78
C ASN A 103 10.40 13.94 20.30
N MET A 104 10.48 14.31 21.59
CA MET A 104 9.63 15.32 22.20
C MET A 104 10.48 16.52 22.61
N TYR A 105 10.22 17.66 22.02
CA TYR A 105 10.86 18.92 22.34
C TYR A 105 9.97 19.70 23.31
N ALA A 106 10.54 20.16 24.43
CA ALA A 106 9.94 21.17 25.28
C ALA A 106 10.50 22.52 24.88
N ILE A 107 9.65 23.46 24.50
CA ILE A 107 10.01 24.77 23.93
C ILE A 107 9.51 25.87 24.85
N ASP A 108 10.40 26.76 25.26
CA ASP A 108 10.06 27.91 26.11
C ASP A 108 9.57 29.14 25.29
N SER A 109 9.13 30.16 25.97
CA SER A 109 8.61 31.41 25.38
C SER A 109 9.65 32.22 24.61
N ARG A 110 10.94 31.88 24.72
CA ARG A 110 12.05 32.54 24.02
C ARG A 110 12.60 31.65 22.89
N GLY A 111 11.99 30.45 22.65
CA GLY A 111 12.42 29.53 21.63
C GLY A 111 13.53 28.57 22.04
N ASN A 112 14.05 28.62 23.28
CA ASN A 112 15.00 27.62 23.75
C ASN A 112 14.29 26.27 23.90
N SER A 113 15.00 25.16 23.64
CA SER A 113 14.38 23.86 23.68
C SER A 113 15.28 22.79 24.28
N THR A 114 14.63 21.78 24.86
CA THR A 114 15.26 20.50 25.26
C THR A 114 14.50 19.36 24.62
N VAL A 115 15.21 18.41 24.07
CA VAL A 115 14.63 17.22 23.46
C VAL A 115 14.81 16.01 24.37
N LYS A 116 13.80 15.16 24.44
CA LYS A 116 13.87 13.78 24.90
C LYS A 116 13.52 12.85 23.75
N GLN A 117 14.30 11.78 23.63
CA GLN A 117 14.11 10.75 22.64
C GLN A 117 13.77 9.44 23.32
N ILE A 118 12.78 8.74 22.81
CA ILE A 118 12.47 7.36 23.18
C ILE A 118 12.29 6.53 21.92
N SER A 119 12.40 5.21 22.07
CA SER A 119 12.10 4.23 21.04
C SER A 119 11.04 3.27 21.54
N PRO A 120 10.23 2.67 20.69
CA PRO A 120 9.24 1.69 21.10
C PRO A 120 9.92 0.40 21.59
N ASN A 121 9.26 -0.28 22.52
CA ASN A 121 9.73 -1.58 23.04
C ASN A 121 9.92 -2.59 21.90
N ARG A 122 9.09 -2.51 20.87
CA ARG A 122 9.20 -3.29 19.65
C ARG A 122 8.71 -2.48 18.46
N TYR A 123 9.52 -2.46 17.41
CA TYR A 123 9.17 -1.87 16.12
C TYR A 123 9.13 -2.98 15.07
N LEU A 124 8.00 -3.08 14.39
CA LEU A 124 7.78 -4.05 13.33
C LEU A 124 7.88 -3.32 12.00
N ASP A 125 8.94 -3.61 11.25
CA ASP A 125 9.20 -3.05 9.92
C ASP A 125 8.32 -3.73 8.87
N TYR A 126 7.00 -3.59 9.06
CA TYR A 126 6.00 -4.15 8.18
C TYR A 126 6.08 -3.50 6.79
N SER A 127 5.88 -4.32 5.77
CA SER A 127 5.73 -3.90 4.38
C SER A 127 4.43 -4.42 3.81
N ASP A 128 3.75 -3.58 3.03
CA ASP A 128 2.51 -3.92 2.36
C ASP A 128 2.69 -5.11 1.41
N ILE A 129 1.61 -5.87 1.25
CA ILE A 129 1.55 -6.92 0.23
C ILE A 129 1.56 -6.29 -1.16
N ILE A 130 2.36 -6.85 -2.06
CA ILE A 130 2.53 -6.33 -3.42
C ILE A 130 2.48 -7.47 -4.42
N ILE A 131 1.60 -7.38 -5.42
CA ILE A 131 1.66 -8.18 -6.64
C ILE A 131 2.66 -7.48 -7.57
N LYS A 132 3.80 -8.14 -7.84
CA LYS A 132 4.88 -7.60 -8.68
C LYS A 132 4.66 -7.86 -10.16
N GLN A 133 4.11 -9.04 -10.46
CA GLN A 133 3.86 -9.48 -11.83
C GLN A 133 2.56 -10.27 -11.87
N ALA A 134 1.80 -10.07 -12.91
CA ALA A 134 0.65 -10.91 -13.21
C ALA A 134 0.46 -11.03 -14.73
N SER A 135 -0.10 -12.15 -15.15
CA SER A 135 -0.43 -12.42 -16.55
C SER A 135 -1.69 -13.25 -16.66
N VAL A 136 -2.40 -13.04 -17.73
CA VAL A 136 -3.58 -13.80 -18.10
C VAL A 136 -3.49 -14.17 -19.57
N GLN A 137 -3.69 -15.46 -19.89
CA GLN A 137 -3.51 -15.98 -21.23
C GLN A 137 -4.56 -17.02 -21.57
N ARG A 138 -5.10 -16.97 -22.79
CA ARG A 138 -5.94 -18.02 -23.35
C ARG A 138 -5.07 -19.20 -23.79
N THR A 139 -5.57 -20.41 -23.61
CA THR A 139 -4.92 -21.63 -24.12
C THR A 139 -4.71 -21.51 -25.62
N GLY A 140 -3.46 -21.70 -26.07
CA GLY A 140 -3.09 -21.51 -27.47
C GLY A 140 -3.30 -20.10 -28.03
N GLY A 141 -3.50 -19.09 -27.15
CA GLY A 141 -3.74 -17.70 -27.52
C GLY A 141 -5.18 -17.37 -27.92
N VAL A 142 -6.01 -18.36 -28.20
CA VAL A 142 -7.35 -18.21 -28.79
C VAL A 142 -8.45 -19.02 -28.08
N GLY A 143 -8.09 -19.94 -27.20
CA GLY A 143 -9.04 -20.81 -26.50
C GLY A 143 -9.91 -20.09 -25.47
N SER A 144 -11.00 -20.75 -25.08
CA SER A 144 -11.86 -20.26 -23.99
C SER A 144 -11.24 -20.45 -22.63
N GLU A 145 -10.46 -21.51 -22.45
CA GLU A 145 -9.72 -21.77 -21.21
C GLU A 145 -8.64 -20.70 -20.99
N VAL A 146 -8.55 -20.20 -19.78
CA VAL A 146 -7.65 -19.09 -19.43
C VAL A 146 -6.80 -19.46 -18.22
N THR A 147 -5.50 -19.33 -18.38
CA THR A 147 -4.54 -19.42 -17.27
C THR A 147 -4.25 -18.05 -16.71
N LEU A 148 -4.39 -17.92 -15.40
CA LEU A 148 -3.94 -16.79 -14.60
C LEU A 148 -2.68 -17.16 -13.85
N ALA A 149 -1.67 -16.29 -13.88
CA ALA A 149 -0.49 -16.42 -13.06
C ALA A 149 -0.12 -15.07 -12.44
N PHE A 150 0.35 -15.08 -11.21
CA PHE A 150 0.94 -13.89 -10.58
C PHE A 150 2.01 -14.28 -9.56
N SER A 151 2.88 -13.32 -9.27
CA SER A 151 3.86 -13.40 -8.19
C SER A 151 3.99 -12.05 -7.49
N GLY A 152 4.41 -12.11 -6.23
CA GLY A 152 4.54 -10.92 -5.41
C GLY A 152 5.21 -11.20 -4.08
N THR A 153 5.12 -10.26 -3.18
CA THR A 153 5.69 -10.36 -1.83
C THR A 153 4.68 -9.93 -0.77
N TYR A 154 4.80 -10.52 0.41
CA TYR A 154 4.07 -10.12 1.61
C TYR A 154 5.00 -10.18 2.82
N TRP A 155 4.61 -9.52 3.90
CA TRP A 155 5.36 -9.57 5.15
C TRP A 155 5.00 -10.84 5.93
N GLY A 156 5.82 -11.91 5.80
CA GLY A 156 5.54 -13.26 6.32
C GLY A 156 5.91 -13.48 7.79
N TYR A 157 6.02 -12.41 8.60
CA TYR A 157 6.43 -12.51 10.00
C TYR A 157 5.25 -12.36 10.97
N GLY A 158 5.52 -12.63 12.27
CA GLY A 158 4.54 -12.46 13.33
C GLY A 158 4.47 -11.02 13.85
N PHE A 159 3.25 -10.56 14.13
CA PHE A 159 3.05 -9.28 14.83
C PHE A 159 3.29 -9.40 16.33
N GLY A 160 3.19 -10.58 16.88
CA GLY A 160 3.37 -10.89 18.29
C GLY A 160 2.25 -11.75 18.83
N ALA A 161 1.05 -11.22 18.99
CA ALA A 161 -0.12 -12.02 19.34
C ALA A 161 -0.63 -12.84 18.15
N MET A 162 -0.43 -12.36 16.94
CA MET A 162 -0.87 -13.03 15.71
C MET A 162 0.23 -13.06 14.66
N ASN A 163 0.31 -14.15 13.90
CA ASN A 163 1.13 -14.19 12.69
C ASN A 163 0.41 -13.48 11.54
N ASN A 164 1.17 -12.84 10.65
CA ASN A 164 0.58 -12.38 9.41
C ASN A 164 0.21 -13.59 8.54
N ALA A 165 -0.85 -13.44 7.75
CA ALA A 165 -1.35 -14.45 6.84
C ALA A 165 -2.11 -13.79 5.70
N ILE A 166 -2.15 -14.46 4.56
CA ILE A 166 -3.08 -14.10 3.49
C ILE A 166 -4.49 -14.41 3.98
N THR A 167 -5.31 -13.37 4.12
CA THR A 167 -6.68 -13.46 4.61
C THR A 167 -7.69 -13.69 3.50
N SER A 168 -7.39 -13.23 2.29
CA SER A 168 -8.14 -13.55 1.08
C SER A 168 -7.29 -13.36 -0.16
N CYS A 169 -7.52 -14.20 -1.15
CA CYS A 169 -7.01 -14.04 -2.50
C CYS A 169 -8.09 -14.49 -3.47
N TYR A 170 -8.47 -13.62 -4.39
CA TYR A 170 -9.50 -13.91 -5.38
C TYR A 170 -9.28 -13.06 -6.63
N TYR A 171 -9.98 -13.43 -7.70
CA TYR A 171 -10.01 -12.61 -8.91
C TYR A 171 -11.43 -12.17 -9.22
N GLU A 172 -11.52 -11.08 -9.92
CA GLU A 172 -12.74 -10.55 -10.50
C GLU A 172 -12.51 -10.27 -11.98
N TYR A 173 -13.56 -10.32 -12.74
CA TYR A 173 -13.52 -9.98 -14.16
C TYR A 173 -14.72 -9.14 -14.56
N LYS A 174 -14.59 -8.45 -15.68
CA LYS A 174 -15.67 -7.77 -16.40
C LYS A 174 -15.35 -7.71 -17.88
N THR A 175 -16.33 -7.60 -18.74
CA THR A 175 -16.05 -7.27 -20.14
C THR A 175 -15.45 -5.87 -20.22
N THR A 176 -14.66 -5.58 -21.24
CA THR A 176 -14.03 -4.26 -21.41
C THR A 176 -15.03 -3.14 -21.56
N THR A 177 -16.29 -3.46 -21.93
CA THR A 177 -17.40 -2.53 -22.11
C THR A 177 -18.31 -2.39 -20.88
N SER A 178 -18.11 -3.20 -19.84
CA SER A 178 -18.92 -3.18 -18.61
C SER A 178 -18.22 -2.39 -17.51
N ASP A 179 -18.98 -1.73 -16.65
CA ASP A 179 -18.48 -1.05 -15.45
C ASP A 179 -18.49 -1.95 -14.21
N SER A 180 -19.27 -3.04 -14.24
CA SER A 180 -19.47 -3.91 -13.07
C SER A 180 -18.50 -5.08 -13.05
N TRP A 181 -17.81 -5.28 -11.91
CA TRP A 181 -16.94 -6.41 -11.66
C TRP A 181 -17.73 -7.60 -11.13
N ILE A 182 -17.41 -8.78 -11.63
CA ILE A 182 -17.99 -10.07 -11.23
C ILE A 182 -16.90 -10.88 -10.51
N LYS A 183 -17.18 -11.38 -9.31
CA LYS A 183 -16.25 -12.29 -8.62
C LYS A 183 -16.19 -13.62 -9.37
N GLY A 184 -14.98 -13.98 -9.84
CA GLY A 184 -14.76 -15.23 -10.58
C GLY A 184 -14.49 -16.41 -9.66
N GLY A 185 -13.77 -16.20 -8.56
CA GLY A 185 -13.48 -17.24 -7.58
C GLY A 185 -12.31 -16.91 -6.67
N ASP A 186 -12.18 -17.72 -5.62
CA ASP A 186 -11.04 -17.64 -4.71
C ASP A 186 -9.83 -18.39 -5.28
N LEU A 187 -8.63 -17.92 -4.94
CA LEU A 187 -7.36 -18.46 -5.42
C LEU A 187 -6.54 -18.98 -4.24
N SER A 188 -6.06 -20.21 -4.34
CA SER A 188 -5.15 -20.79 -3.36
C SER A 188 -3.71 -20.43 -3.72
N VAL A 189 -3.12 -19.49 -2.98
CA VAL A 189 -1.74 -19.05 -3.21
C VAL A 189 -0.73 -20.02 -2.62
N SER A 190 0.41 -20.14 -3.29
CA SER A 190 1.61 -20.77 -2.74
C SER A 190 2.44 -19.72 -2.01
N LEU A 191 2.94 -20.08 -0.82
CA LEU A 191 3.81 -19.24 0.01
C LEU A 191 5.20 -19.87 0.09
N ASP A 192 6.22 -19.05 -0.14
CA ASP A 192 7.62 -19.43 0.02
C ASP A 192 8.37 -18.25 0.68
N GLY A 193 8.62 -18.36 1.99
CA GLY A 193 9.14 -17.26 2.79
C GLY A 193 8.23 -16.04 2.71
N ASN A 194 8.75 -14.93 2.21
CA ASN A 194 8.00 -13.71 1.97
C ASN A 194 7.41 -13.59 0.55
N ASN A 195 7.54 -14.64 -0.26
CA ASN A 195 7.00 -14.64 -1.61
C ASN A 195 5.62 -15.29 -1.65
N ILE A 196 4.77 -14.73 -2.50
CA ILE A 196 3.46 -15.29 -2.86
C ILE A 196 3.42 -15.55 -4.34
N SER A 197 2.75 -16.64 -4.75
CA SER A 197 2.52 -16.92 -6.15
C SER A 197 1.24 -17.72 -6.35
N PHE A 198 0.72 -17.63 -7.58
CA PHE A 198 -0.37 -18.44 -8.07
C PHE A 198 -0.16 -18.73 -9.56
N LYS A 199 -0.52 -19.91 -10.00
CA LYS A 199 -0.67 -20.26 -11.41
C LYS A 199 -1.74 -21.33 -11.55
N GLY A 200 -2.77 -21.06 -12.33
CA GLY A 200 -3.85 -22.02 -12.55
C GLY A 200 -4.89 -21.53 -13.54
N THR A 201 -5.74 -22.46 -13.97
CA THR A 201 -6.89 -22.16 -14.82
C THR A 201 -7.99 -21.48 -14.00
N ILE A 202 -8.61 -20.46 -14.58
CA ILE A 202 -9.69 -19.70 -13.97
C ILE A 202 -11.00 -19.82 -14.75
N LYS A 203 -12.12 -19.73 -14.03
CA LYS A 203 -13.47 -19.72 -14.59
C LYS A 203 -13.83 -18.33 -15.12
N GLY A 204 -14.72 -18.26 -16.08
CA GLY A 204 -15.15 -17.01 -16.70
C GLY A 204 -16.65 -16.88 -16.86
N ASP A 205 -17.07 -16.05 -17.81
CA ASP A 205 -18.49 -15.77 -18.10
C ASP A 205 -19.25 -16.99 -18.70
N ILE A 206 -18.52 -17.99 -19.19
CA ILE A 206 -19.12 -19.28 -19.63
C ILE A 206 -18.86 -20.40 -18.61
N GLY A 207 -18.68 -20.03 -17.34
CA GLY A 207 -18.52 -20.95 -16.21
C GLY A 207 -17.22 -21.74 -16.25
N ALA A 208 -17.30 -23.07 -16.03
CA ALA A 208 -16.13 -23.94 -16.05
C ALA A 208 -15.44 -24.02 -17.42
N ASN A 209 -16.12 -23.66 -18.49
CA ASN A 209 -15.56 -23.64 -19.85
C ASN A 209 -14.70 -22.39 -20.13
N GLY A 210 -14.54 -21.49 -19.14
CA GLY A 210 -13.67 -20.34 -19.23
C GLY A 210 -14.35 -19.06 -19.68
N PHE A 211 -13.76 -18.35 -20.65
CA PHE A 211 -14.18 -17.03 -21.11
C PHE A 211 -14.59 -17.07 -22.58
N ASP A 212 -15.70 -16.42 -22.90
CA ASP A 212 -16.18 -16.26 -24.27
C ASP A 212 -15.05 -15.72 -25.17
N ILE A 213 -14.75 -16.46 -26.23
CA ILE A 213 -13.65 -16.13 -27.15
C ILE A 213 -13.93 -14.89 -27.99
N GLN A 214 -15.18 -14.49 -28.11
CA GLN A 214 -15.59 -13.29 -28.89
C GLN A 214 -15.49 -12.00 -28.08
N LYS A 215 -15.25 -12.09 -26.76
CA LYS A 215 -15.19 -10.95 -25.86
C LYS A 215 -13.79 -10.71 -25.33
N SER A 216 -13.50 -9.45 -25.05
CA SER A 216 -12.34 -9.04 -24.27
C SER A 216 -12.76 -8.72 -22.83
N PHE A 217 -11.87 -9.01 -21.88
CA PHE A 217 -12.14 -8.84 -20.45
C PHE A 217 -11.02 -8.08 -19.78
N ASN A 218 -11.39 -7.28 -18.80
CA ASN A 218 -10.47 -6.87 -17.73
C ASN A 218 -10.59 -7.87 -16.59
N ILE A 219 -9.44 -8.34 -16.12
CA ILE A 219 -9.34 -9.28 -14.99
C ILE A 219 -8.45 -8.64 -13.95
N ARG A 220 -8.89 -8.64 -12.69
CA ARG A 220 -8.06 -8.18 -11.59
C ARG A 220 -7.91 -9.25 -10.52
N VAL A 221 -6.72 -9.33 -9.96
CA VAL A 221 -6.39 -10.14 -8.80
C VAL A 221 -6.37 -9.24 -7.59
N ILE A 222 -7.03 -9.66 -6.52
CA ILE A 222 -7.04 -9.00 -5.23
C ILE A 222 -6.44 -9.95 -4.20
N VAL A 223 -5.34 -9.53 -3.56
CA VAL A 223 -4.71 -10.26 -2.47
C VAL A 223 -4.72 -9.39 -1.24
N LYS A 224 -5.13 -9.95 -0.10
CA LYS A 224 -5.18 -9.26 1.19
C LYS A 224 -4.42 -10.06 2.24
N ASP A 225 -3.65 -9.38 3.05
CA ASP A 225 -3.17 -9.91 4.32
C ASP A 225 -3.96 -9.31 5.50
N ARG A 226 -3.41 -9.33 6.70
CA ARG A 226 -4.11 -8.80 7.88
C ARG A 226 -4.19 -7.27 7.94
N LEU A 227 -3.34 -6.54 7.20
CA LEU A 227 -3.27 -5.08 7.25
C LEU A 227 -3.45 -4.40 5.91
N SER A 228 -2.98 -5.01 4.83
CA SER A 228 -2.95 -4.37 3.50
C SER A 228 -3.59 -5.22 2.43
N GLN A 229 -3.79 -4.61 1.27
CA GLN A 229 -4.21 -5.31 0.06
C GLN A 229 -3.44 -4.80 -1.15
N SER A 230 -3.27 -5.69 -2.12
CA SER A 230 -2.77 -5.38 -3.45
C SER A 230 -3.80 -5.77 -4.51
N ILE A 231 -3.94 -4.92 -5.52
CA ILE A 231 -4.82 -5.17 -6.66
C ILE A 231 -3.97 -5.01 -7.92
N TYR A 232 -4.06 -5.99 -8.81
CA TYR A 232 -3.38 -5.94 -10.11
C TYR A 232 -4.39 -6.24 -11.22
N THR A 233 -4.51 -5.34 -12.19
CA THR A 233 -5.48 -5.45 -13.31
C THR A 233 -4.74 -5.78 -14.60
N MET A 234 -5.30 -6.71 -15.36
CA MET A 234 -4.80 -7.19 -16.66
C MET A 234 -5.95 -7.19 -17.68
N THR A 235 -5.60 -7.18 -18.96
CA THR A 235 -6.57 -7.34 -20.04
C THR A 235 -6.38 -8.67 -20.72
N LEU A 236 -7.46 -9.43 -20.84
CA LEU A 236 -7.58 -10.63 -21.66
C LEU A 236 -8.22 -10.25 -22.99
N GLY A 237 -7.47 -10.32 -24.07
CA GLY A 237 -7.98 -10.10 -25.43
C GLY A 237 -9.03 -11.13 -25.85
N SER A 238 -9.79 -10.83 -26.90
CA SER A 238 -10.63 -11.84 -27.55
C SER A 238 -9.76 -12.96 -28.11
N GLY A 239 -10.29 -14.18 -28.14
CA GLY A 239 -9.66 -15.32 -28.78
C GLY A 239 -9.93 -15.39 -30.29
N THR A 240 -10.73 -14.46 -30.81
CA THR A 240 -11.04 -14.39 -32.23
C THR A 240 -10.08 -13.43 -32.92
N PRO A 241 -9.11 -13.91 -33.70
CA PRO A 241 -8.20 -13.03 -34.42
C PRO A 241 -8.96 -12.29 -35.52
N ALA A 242 -8.64 -11.00 -35.70
CA ALA A 242 -9.15 -10.24 -36.85
C ALA A 242 -8.72 -10.88 -38.18
N ILE A 243 -7.48 -11.39 -38.22
CA ILE A 243 -6.92 -12.16 -39.33
C ILE A 243 -6.10 -13.31 -38.78
N ALA A 244 -6.35 -14.53 -39.25
CA ALA A 244 -5.48 -15.67 -38.99
C ALA A 244 -4.86 -16.15 -40.31
N ILE A 245 -3.52 -16.29 -40.32
CA ILE A 245 -2.73 -16.74 -41.47
C ILE A 245 -2.17 -18.11 -41.11
N THR A 246 -2.43 -19.08 -41.95
CA THR A 246 -1.91 -20.45 -41.83
C THR A 246 -1.18 -20.85 -43.09
N LYS A 247 -0.51 -22.00 -43.08
CA LYS A 247 0.13 -22.57 -44.29
C LYS A 247 -0.89 -22.93 -45.41
N LYS A 248 -2.18 -23.08 -45.06
CA LYS A 248 -3.23 -23.53 -45.97
C LYS A 248 -4.17 -22.38 -46.41
N GLY A 249 -4.13 -21.24 -45.74
CA GLY A 249 -4.99 -20.13 -46.11
C GLY A 249 -5.09 -19.05 -45.04
N ILE A 250 -5.94 -18.07 -45.29
CA ILE A 250 -6.22 -16.91 -44.48
C ILE A 250 -7.67 -16.97 -44.00
N SER A 251 -7.93 -16.61 -42.75
CA SER A 251 -9.28 -16.34 -42.29
C SER A 251 -9.40 -14.93 -41.70
N VAL A 252 -10.57 -14.33 -41.83
CA VAL A 252 -10.92 -13.02 -41.32
C VAL A 252 -12.03 -13.17 -40.27
N ASN A 253 -11.92 -12.48 -39.15
CA ASN A 253 -12.86 -12.54 -38.02
C ASN A 253 -13.05 -13.95 -37.43
N GLY A 254 -12.07 -14.82 -37.52
CA GLY A 254 -12.14 -16.16 -36.95
C GLY A 254 -10.89 -16.99 -37.23
N MET A 255 -10.87 -18.19 -36.64
CA MET A 255 -9.79 -19.18 -36.88
C MET A 255 -10.01 -19.89 -38.19
N TYR A 256 -8.93 -20.11 -38.91
CA TYR A 256 -8.95 -20.94 -40.13
C TYR A 256 -9.33 -22.39 -39.79
N LYS A 257 -10.36 -22.92 -40.44
CA LYS A 257 -10.80 -24.32 -40.28
C LYS A 257 -10.40 -25.14 -41.53
N GLU A 258 -9.49 -26.05 -41.35
CA GLU A 258 -9.01 -26.93 -42.45
C GLU A 258 -10.14 -27.76 -43.05
N SER A 259 -11.11 -28.19 -42.23
CA SER A 259 -12.24 -29.01 -42.70
C SER A 259 -13.16 -28.30 -43.68
N LEU A 260 -13.12 -26.98 -43.77
CA LEU A 260 -13.92 -26.22 -44.73
C LEU A 260 -13.21 -25.95 -46.06
N GLY A 261 -11.89 -26.21 -46.11
CA GLY A 261 -11.07 -25.95 -47.29
C GLY A 261 -10.99 -24.48 -47.68
N GLY A 262 -10.50 -24.19 -48.87
CA GLY A 262 -10.40 -22.84 -49.43
C GLY A 262 -9.21 -22.03 -48.89
N ALA A 263 -8.71 -21.09 -49.71
CA ALA A 263 -7.58 -20.23 -49.35
C ALA A 263 -7.99 -19.02 -48.49
N LEU A 264 -9.25 -18.65 -48.50
CA LEU A 264 -9.81 -17.53 -47.73
C LEU A 264 -11.13 -17.95 -47.05
N GLN A 265 -11.23 -17.74 -45.76
CA GLN A 265 -12.44 -18.00 -44.97
C GLN A 265 -12.82 -16.70 -44.26
N ILE A 266 -14.07 -16.28 -44.37
CA ILE A 266 -14.61 -15.07 -43.72
C ILE A 266 -15.74 -15.49 -42.80
N TRP A 267 -15.61 -15.11 -41.51
CA TRP A 267 -16.55 -15.42 -40.44
C TRP A 267 -17.34 -14.21 -40.06
N ASN A 268 -18.67 -14.34 -39.94
CA ASN A 268 -19.57 -13.32 -39.41
C ASN A 268 -19.39 -11.93 -40.04
N GLY A 269 -19.15 -11.84 -41.36
CA GLY A 269 -18.98 -10.60 -42.06
C GLY A 269 -19.45 -10.67 -43.50
N ASP A 270 -19.82 -9.55 -44.04
CA ASP A 270 -20.15 -9.39 -45.45
C ASP A 270 -18.89 -9.22 -46.31
N VAL A 271 -18.86 -9.79 -47.48
CA VAL A 271 -17.77 -9.63 -48.44
C VAL A 271 -18.15 -8.58 -49.45
N TYR A 272 -17.31 -7.57 -49.63
CA TYR A 272 -17.46 -6.54 -50.66
C TYR A 272 -16.27 -6.61 -51.61
N ILE A 273 -16.53 -6.62 -52.90
CA ILE A 273 -15.54 -6.49 -53.96
C ILE A 273 -15.92 -5.24 -54.77
N ASP A 274 -15.00 -4.30 -54.92
CA ASP A 274 -15.21 -3.01 -55.58
C ASP A 274 -16.46 -2.28 -55.07
N GLY A 275 -16.70 -2.35 -53.73
CA GLY A 275 -17.85 -1.70 -53.09
C GLY A 275 -19.20 -2.41 -53.28
N LYS A 276 -19.23 -3.58 -53.94
CA LYS A 276 -20.45 -4.37 -54.13
C LYS A 276 -20.44 -5.57 -53.19
N LYS A 277 -21.57 -5.75 -52.45
CA LYS A 277 -21.76 -6.90 -51.57
C LYS A 277 -21.88 -8.18 -52.40
N ILE A 278 -21.13 -9.21 -52.06
CA ILE A 278 -21.23 -10.54 -52.65
C ILE A 278 -22.24 -11.36 -51.85
N ASN A 279 -23.31 -11.77 -52.51
CA ASN A 279 -24.31 -12.68 -51.96
C ASN A 279 -23.92 -14.12 -52.39
N PHE A 280 -23.64 -14.99 -51.41
CA PHE A 280 -23.42 -16.41 -51.65
C PHE A 280 -24.81 -17.09 -51.60
N SER A 281 -25.20 -17.70 -52.69
CA SER A 281 -26.42 -18.51 -52.82
C SER A 281 -26.18 -19.94 -52.37
#